data_0505611d18097cb4786f248d024dc434
#
_entry.id   0505611d18097cb4786f248d024dc434
#
_cell.length_a   1.000
_cell.length_b   1.000
_cell.length_c   1.000
_cell.angle_alpha   90.00
_cell.angle_beta   90.00
_cell.angle_gamma   90.00
#
_symmetry.space_group_name_H-M   'P 1'
#
loop_
_entity.id
_entity.type
_entity.pdbx_description
1 polymer ?
#
loop_
_entity_poly.entity_id
_entity_poly.type
_entity_poly.pdbx_seq_one_letter_code
_entity_poly.pdbx_strand_id
1 'polypeptide(L)'
;MSSRFLSSGAYGCVYYPGYNCEGKPLKKNGLVTKLVKDNFTTQTEIVVGNHVRKHVPDYGKHFIVVSKQCHVDESKLDPLREGCKMLDRSRTRNYVLLYSVYLKSIELYDMIERGVRLYQLLRFFFDLVHKVTLLTDTGIVHNDLHMGNVLYTSKGNLFVIDFGLSIKADLLKVDNTDFLNEIFHSYTPNWKWWPLEYHLITYVLNVGPLSEEALKSTIEEYLKSMHYLFKSVYGLGFLDAYQSIALSVFRPWIKKTKPEQLAFLFSFWSTWDSYKIANHFLHMYQEQDMDVPIWKNHLLRMLHADPSKRPTVAELRQMKEVILKNVPLSAYSQKVRLSAQDNHRASILDIITEKLNRVK
;
A
#
# COMPACT_ATOMS: atom_id res chain seq x y z
N MET A 1 -10.95 32.05 11.22
CA MET A 1 -10.38 30.82 11.84
C MET A 1 -9.05 30.57 11.15
N SER A 2 -8.00 30.39 11.91
CA SER A 2 -6.69 29.99 11.37
C SER A 2 -6.76 28.55 10.85
N SER A 3 -6.04 28.26 9.78
CA SER A 3 -5.81 26.90 9.33
C SER A 3 -4.99 26.17 10.39
N ARG A 4 -5.29 24.87 10.57
CA ARG A 4 -4.61 24.00 11.53
C ARG A 4 -3.79 22.97 10.77
N PHE A 5 -2.51 22.88 11.11
CA PHE A 5 -1.67 21.76 10.70
C PHE A 5 -2.25 20.43 11.27
N LEU A 6 -2.41 19.42 10.42
CA LEU A 6 -2.91 18.10 10.82
C LEU A 6 -1.79 17.07 10.90
N SER A 7 -0.96 16.94 9.85
CA SER A 7 0.10 15.95 9.78
C SER A 7 1.20 16.33 8.80
N SER A 8 2.40 15.80 9.01
CA SER A 8 3.53 15.85 8.07
C SER A 8 4.02 14.43 7.83
N GLY A 9 4.00 14.01 6.58
CA GLY A 9 4.59 12.76 6.09
C GLY A 9 5.84 13.02 5.26
N ALA A 10 6.41 11.95 4.68
CA ALA A 10 7.56 12.03 3.77
C ALA A 10 7.24 12.87 2.52
N TYR A 11 6.00 12.88 2.09
CA TYR A 11 5.53 13.46 0.82
C TYR A 11 4.93 14.86 0.94
N GLY A 12 4.53 15.30 2.14
CA GLY A 12 3.85 16.57 2.26
C GLY A 12 3.26 16.85 3.62
N CYS A 13 2.58 17.97 3.69
CA CYS A 13 1.98 18.49 4.90
C CYS A 13 0.48 18.75 4.68
N VAL A 14 -0.35 18.29 5.60
CA VAL A 14 -1.81 18.35 5.50
C VAL A 14 -2.38 19.39 6.46
N TYR A 15 -3.31 20.21 5.97
CA TYR A 15 -3.92 21.33 6.70
C TYR A 15 -5.46 21.30 6.63
N TYR A 16 -6.12 21.64 7.75
CA TYR A 16 -7.57 21.83 7.80
C TYR A 16 -7.98 23.00 8.74
N PRO A 17 -8.84 23.93 8.30
CA PRO A 17 -9.25 24.15 6.90
C PRO A 17 -8.03 24.31 5.99
N GLY A 18 -8.17 23.92 4.72
CA GLY A 18 -7.05 24.02 3.79
C GLY A 18 -6.65 25.45 3.45
N TYR A 19 -5.63 25.62 2.63
CA TYR A 19 -5.19 26.89 2.06
C TYR A 19 -5.61 27.00 0.58
N ASN A 20 -5.81 28.24 0.11
CA ASN A 20 -5.94 28.49 -1.32
C ASN A 20 -4.56 28.66 -1.97
N CYS A 21 -4.53 28.81 -3.31
CA CYS A 21 -3.30 28.97 -4.10
C CYS A 21 -2.51 30.26 -3.76
N GLU A 22 -3.16 31.20 -3.08
CA GLU A 22 -2.55 32.45 -2.59
C GLU A 22 -2.00 32.32 -1.15
N GLY A 23 -1.94 31.10 -0.60
CA GLY A 23 -1.46 30.88 0.77
C GLY A 23 -2.44 31.38 1.85
N LYS A 24 -3.68 31.68 1.52
CA LYS A 24 -4.69 32.16 2.50
C LYS A 24 -5.55 30.99 3.00
N PRO A 25 -5.86 30.91 4.30
CA PRO A 25 -6.75 29.89 4.85
C PRO A 25 -8.11 29.92 4.16
N LEU A 26 -8.59 28.74 3.79
CA LEU A 26 -9.96 28.57 3.29
C LEU A 26 -10.96 28.74 4.45
N LYS A 27 -12.17 29.23 4.10
CA LYS A 27 -13.31 29.10 5.03
C LYS A 27 -13.55 27.60 5.29
N LYS A 28 -14.12 27.25 6.44
CA LYS A 28 -14.43 25.86 6.79
C LYS A 28 -15.46 25.29 5.81
N ASN A 29 -14.96 24.66 4.73
CA ASN A 29 -15.73 24.19 3.58
C ASN A 29 -15.67 22.67 3.37
N GLY A 30 -15.17 21.91 4.36
CA GLY A 30 -15.04 20.45 4.23
C GLY A 30 -13.88 19.99 3.36
N LEU A 31 -12.90 20.86 3.03
CA LEU A 31 -11.72 20.51 2.27
C LEU A 31 -10.46 20.56 3.12
N VAL A 32 -9.60 19.59 2.94
CA VAL A 32 -8.17 19.61 3.35
C VAL A 32 -7.31 20.02 2.17
N THR A 33 -6.13 20.53 2.45
CA THR A 33 -5.06 20.66 1.46
C THR A 33 -3.83 19.91 1.92
N LYS A 34 -3.19 19.20 0.98
CA LYS A 34 -1.90 18.55 1.12
C LYS A 34 -0.89 19.36 0.31
N LEU A 35 0.05 20.03 0.97
CA LEU A 35 1.18 20.69 0.32
C LEU A 35 2.23 19.64 -0.01
N VAL A 36 2.60 19.54 -1.28
CA VAL A 36 3.55 18.54 -1.80
C VAL A 36 4.55 19.21 -2.75
N LYS A 37 5.66 18.52 -3.01
CA LYS A 37 6.56 18.91 -4.12
C LYS A 37 5.92 18.53 -5.44
N ASP A 38 6.13 19.33 -6.48
CA ASP A 38 5.75 18.95 -7.84
C ASP A 38 6.76 17.93 -8.37
N ASN A 39 6.36 16.67 -8.33
CA ASN A 39 7.19 15.55 -8.73
C ASN A 39 6.33 14.39 -9.27
N PHE A 40 6.96 13.29 -9.64
CA PHE A 40 6.30 12.11 -10.18
C PHE A 40 5.16 11.59 -9.27
N THR A 41 5.38 11.45 -7.96
CA THR A 41 4.35 10.94 -7.03
C THR A 41 3.14 11.86 -6.96
N THR A 42 3.34 13.17 -6.99
CA THR A 42 2.27 14.17 -7.03
C THR A 42 1.45 14.09 -8.32
N GLN A 43 2.12 13.98 -9.47
CA GLN A 43 1.44 13.80 -10.75
C GLN A 43 0.67 12.48 -10.80
N THR A 44 1.24 11.40 -10.25
CA THR A 44 0.58 10.11 -10.12
C THR A 44 -0.69 10.21 -9.26
N GLU A 45 -0.62 10.88 -8.10
CA GLU A 45 -1.78 11.05 -7.20
C GLU A 45 -2.94 11.78 -7.91
N ILE A 46 -2.62 12.78 -8.74
CA ILE A 46 -3.59 13.53 -9.52
C ILE A 46 -4.20 12.68 -10.64
N VAL A 47 -3.36 12.02 -11.43
CA VAL A 47 -3.80 11.22 -12.59
C VAL A 47 -4.64 10.03 -12.13
N VAL A 48 -4.18 9.30 -11.11
CA VAL A 48 -4.92 8.16 -10.55
C VAL A 48 -6.20 8.63 -9.85
N GLY A 49 -6.15 9.73 -9.11
CA GLY A 49 -7.35 10.31 -8.49
C GLY A 49 -8.43 10.66 -9.51
N ASN A 50 -8.05 11.24 -10.65
CA ASN A 50 -8.96 11.53 -11.77
C ASN A 50 -9.53 10.23 -12.37
N HIS A 51 -8.67 9.20 -12.54
CA HIS A 51 -9.09 7.90 -13.07
C HIS A 51 -10.11 7.22 -12.14
N VAL A 52 -9.82 7.15 -10.84
CA VAL A 52 -10.72 6.57 -9.82
C VAL A 52 -12.08 7.30 -9.82
N ARG A 53 -12.08 8.64 -9.85
CA ARG A 53 -13.35 9.41 -9.91
C ARG A 53 -14.18 9.11 -11.13
N LYS A 54 -13.54 8.84 -12.26
CA LYS A 54 -14.23 8.60 -13.54
C LYS A 54 -14.74 7.17 -13.68
N HIS A 55 -14.01 6.17 -13.17
CA HIS A 55 -14.25 4.77 -13.51
C HIS A 55 -14.71 3.91 -12.33
N VAL A 56 -14.52 4.34 -11.07
CA VAL A 56 -15.01 3.59 -9.92
C VAL A 56 -16.40 4.10 -9.54
N PRO A 57 -17.44 3.24 -9.62
CA PRO A 57 -18.77 3.60 -9.16
C PRO A 57 -18.77 4.01 -7.68
N ASP A 58 -19.48 5.08 -7.35
CA ASP A 58 -19.60 5.54 -5.95
C ASP A 58 -18.25 5.74 -5.23
N TYR A 59 -17.18 6.09 -5.95
CA TYR A 59 -15.82 6.20 -5.41
C TYR A 59 -15.76 6.93 -4.07
N GLY A 60 -16.58 7.96 -3.89
CA GLY A 60 -16.63 8.77 -2.66
C GLY A 60 -17.12 8.02 -1.42
N LYS A 61 -17.59 6.76 -1.54
CA LYS A 61 -17.88 5.85 -0.42
C LYS A 61 -16.66 4.99 -0.03
N HIS A 62 -15.61 4.97 -0.87
CA HIS A 62 -14.49 4.04 -0.76
C HIS A 62 -13.14 4.74 -0.67
N PHE A 63 -12.96 5.85 -1.39
CA PHE A 63 -11.68 6.51 -1.62
C PHE A 63 -11.78 8.01 -1.37
N ILE A 64 -10.72 8.59 -0.82
CA ILE A 64 -10.51 10.03 -0.80
C ILE A 64 -9.39 10.33 -1.80
N VAL A 65 -9.75 10.96 -2.89
CA VAL A 65 -8.84 11.31 -3.98
C VAL A 65 -8.77 12.82 -4.17
N VAL A 66 -7.72 13.27 -4.84
CA VAL A 66 -7.54 14.67 -5.21
C VAL A 66 -8.68 15.15 -6.09
N SER A 67 -9.35 16.22 -5.67
CA SER A 67 -10.46 16.84 -6.41
C SER A 67 -10.04 18.05 -7.22
N LYS A 68 -9.01 18.77 -6.75
CA LYS A 68 -8.47 20.00 -7.36
C LYS A 68 -7.00 20.14 -6.97
N GLN A 69 -6.25 20.87 -7.77
CA GLN A 69 -4.85 21.21 -7.50
C GLN A 69 -4.53 22.64 -7.93
N CYS A 70 -3.48 23.20 -7.38
CA CYS A 70 -2.85 24.41 -7.88
C CYS A 70 -1.38 24.52 -7.46
N HIS A 71 -0.57 25.16 -8.29
CA HIS A 71 0.79 25.53 -7.93
C HIS A 71 0.79 26.67 -6.92
N VAL A 72 1.75 26.66 -6.00
CA VAL A 72 1.94 27.69 -4.98
C VAL A 72 3.33 28.30 -5.13
N ASP A 73 3.37 29.61 -5.25
CA ASP A 73 4.61 30.38 -5.27
C ASP A 73 5.32 30.29 -3.91
N GLU A 74 6.65 30.21 -3.94
CA GLU A 74 7.46 30.11 -2.72
C GLU A 74 7.21 31.29 -1.75
N SER A 75 6.97 32.49 -2.28
CA SER A 75 6.66 33.69 -1.49
C SER A 75 5.37 33.58 -0.66
N LYS A 76 4.51 32.59 -0.97
CA LYS A 76 3.21 32.34 -0.30
C LYS A 76 3.24 31.16 0.66
N LEU A 77 4.41 30.54 0.86
CA LEU A 77 4.55 29.35 1.71
C LEU A 77 4.69 29.66 3.21
N ASP A 78 4.98 30.89 3.60
CA ASP A 78 5.24 31.23 5.01
C ASP A 78 4.13 30.79 5.98
N PRO A 79 2.82 30.94 5.65
CA PRO A 79 1.75 30.46 6.51
C PRO A 79 1.68 28.92 6.63
N LEU A 80 2.33 28.19 5.72
CA LEU A 80 2.34 26.73 5.66
C LEU A 80 3.61 26.13 6.27
N ARG A 81 4.59 26.93 6.71
CA ARG A 81 5.85 26.43 7.26
C ARG A 81 5.68 25.81 8.64
N GLU A 82 4.77 26.32 9.45
CA GLU A 82 4.58 25.84 10.82
C GLU A 82 4.22 24.35 10.84
N GLY A 83 5.10 23.52 11.42
CA GLY A 83 4.96 22.08 11.54
C GLY A 83 5.30 21.27 10.26
N CYS A 84 5.58 21.92 9.13
CA CYS A 84 5.84 21.25 7.85
C CYS A 84 7.32 20.91 7.65
N LYS A 85 7.77 19.77 8.16
CA LYS A 85 9.16 19.32 8.05
C LYS A 85 9.67 19.17 6.60
N MET A 86 8.77 19.00 5.62
CA MET A 86 9.14 18.92 4.21
C MET A 86 9.74 20.24 3.72
N LEU A 87 9.20 21.38 4.14
CA LEU A 87 9.69 22.71 3.72
C LEU A 87 11.08 23.01 4.28
N ASP A 88 11.40 22.54 5.47
CA ASP A 88 12.70 22.76 6.11
C ASP A 88 13.83 22.01 5.40
N ARG A 89 13.51 20.91 4.72
CA ARG A 89 14.47 19.98 4.08
C ARG A 89 14.53 20.12 2.56
N SER A 90 13.69 20.95 1.97
CA SER A 90 13.54 21.01 0.53
C SER A 90 14.41 22.07 -0.13
N ARG A 91 15.09 21.69 -1.22
CA ARG A 91 15.79 22.59 -2.15
C ARG A 91 14.96 22.92 -3.38
N THR A 92 13.79 22.29 -3.57
CA THR A 92 12.90 22.59 -4.70
C THR A 92 12.10 23.84 -4.41
N ARG A 93 11.76 24.60 -5.47
CA ARG A 93 10.90 25.78 -5.42
C ARG A 93 9.50 25.54 -5.96
N ASN A 94 9.25 24.34 -6.47
CA ASN A 94 7.98 23.98 -7.11
C ASN A 94 7.12 23.17 -6.13
N TYR A 95 6.03 23.77 -5.69
CA TYR A 95 5.06 23.17 -4.78
C TYR A 95 3.65 23.19 -5.34
N VAL A 96 2.88 22.18 -4.97
CA VAL A 96 1.48 22.01 -5.36
C VAL A 96 0.63 21.83 -4.11
N LEU A 97 -0.51 22.49 -4.05
CA LEU A 97 -1.58 22.20 -3.13
C LEU A 97 -2.57 21.22 -3.78
N LEU A 98 -2.73 20.06 -3.17
CA LEU A 98 -3.73 19.08 -3.54
C LEU A 98 -4.93 19.21 -2.60
N TYR A 99 -6.13 19.26 -3.17
CA TYR A 99 -7.37 19.40 -2.42
C TYR A 99 -8.13 18.09 -2.38
N SER A 100 -8.58 17.68 -1.21
CA SER A 100 -9.46 16.53 -1.03
C SER A 100 -10.52 16.80 0.03
N VAL A 101 -11.52 15.92 0.12
CA VAL A 101 -12.59 16.03 1.11
C VAL A 101 -12.03 15.78 2.51
N TYR A 102 -12.40 16.65 3.46
CA TYR A 102 -12.14 16.42 4.87
C TYR A 102 -13.15 15.44 5.47
N LEU A 103 -12.66 14.37 6.07
CA LEU A 103 -13.46 13.50 6.93
C LEU A 103 -12.93 13.53 8.35
N LYS A 104 -13.82 13.68 9.32
CA LYS A 104 -13.47 13.49 10.73
C LYS A 104 -13.23 12.01 10.96
N SER A 105 -11.96 11.62 11.01
CA SER A 105 -11.50 10.23 11.03
C SER A 105 -10.21 10.09 11.82
N ILE A 106 -9.82 8.85 12.07
CA ILE A 106 -8.50 8.45 12.56
C ILE A 106 -7.93 7.43 11.57
N GLU A 107 -6.64 7.17 11.60
CA GLU A 107 -6.06 6.09 10.82
C GLU A 107 -6.58 4.73 11.33
N LEU A 108 -6.73 3.77 10.42
CA LEU A 108 -7.12 2.41 10.80
C LEU A 108 -6.09 1.77 11.74
N TYR A 109 -4.81 2.12 11.57
CA TYR A 109 -3.75 1.75 12.48
C TYR A 109 -4.11 2.11 13.92
N ASP A 110 -4.40 3.40 14.19
CA ASP A 110 -4.75 3.90 15.53
C ASP A 110 -6.00 3.22 16.11
N MET A 111 -6.96 2.90 15.22
CA MET A 111 -8.19 2.20 15.66
C MET A 111 -7.87 0.78 16.16
N ILE A 112 -7.04 0.03 15.42
CA ILE A 112 -6.68 -1.34 15.81
C ILE A 112 -5.73 -1.34 17.01
N GLU A 113 -4.80 -0.38 17.09
CA GLU A 113 -3.88 -0.22 18.22
C GLU A 113 -4.63 0.00 19.55
N ARG A 114 -5.73 0.75 19.53
CA ARG A 114 -6.63 0.94 20.69
C ARG A 114 -7.36 -0.34 21.10
N GLY A 115 -7.41 -1.32 20.21
CA GLY A 115 -8.06 -2.60 20.38
C GLY A 115 -9.44 -2.65 19.73
N VAL A 116 -9.64 -3.69 18.96
CA VAL A 116 -10.91 -4.01 18.27
C VAL A 116 -11.33 -5.44 18.62
N ARG A 117 -12.56 -5.81 18.29
CA ARG A 117 -13.01 -7.20 18.35
C ARG A 117 -12.75 -7.90 17.03
N LEU A 118 -12.59 -9.21 17.04
CA LEU A 118 -12.34 -10.00 15.83
C LEU A 118 -13.39 -9.75 14.73
N TYR A 119 -14.67 -9.62 15.09
CA TYR A 119 -15.69 -9.31 14.08
C TYR A 119 -15.46 -7.96 13.38
N GLN A 120 -14.93 -6.96 14.09
CA GLN A 120 -14.57 -5.66 13.49
C GLN A 120 -13.36 -5.80 12.57
N LEU A 121 -12.35 -6.58 13.01
CA LEU A 121 -11.17 -6.87 12.21
C LEU A 121 -11.52 -7.59 10.90
N LEU A 122 -12.37 -8.62 10.96
CA LEU A 122 -12.90 -9.31 9.78
C LEU A 122 -13.67 -8.35 8.86
N ARG A 123 -14.50 -7.47 9.43
CA ARG A 123 -15.20 -6.44 8.66
C ARG A 123 -14.23 -5.50 7.95
N PHE A 124 -13.16 -5.05 8.62
CA PHE A 124 -12.11 -4.23 8.01
C PHE A 124 -11.41 -4.97 6.88
N PHE A 125 -11.05 -6.23 7.10
CA PHE A 125 -10.46 -7.07 6.07
C PHE A 125 -11.33 -7.15 4.81
N PHE A 126 -12.61 -7.51 4.95
CA PHE A 126 -13.51 -7.63 3.80
C PHE A 126 -13.79 -6.30 3.11
N ASP A 127 -13.88 -5.20 3.86
CA ASP A 127 -14.06 -3.87 3.28
C ASP A 127 -12.82 -3.45 2.48
N LEU A 128 -11.61 -3.71 2.97
CA LEU A 128 -10.38 -3.45 2.22
C LEU A 128 -10.24 -4.34 0.98
N VAL A 129 -10.53 -5.64 1.10
CA VAL A 129 -10.55 -6.56 -0.06
C VAL A 129 -11.53 -6.05 -1.12
N HIS A 130 -12.74 -5.63 -0.72
CA HIS A 130 -13.71 -5.05 -1.66
C HIS A 130 -13.16 -3.79 -2.36
N LYS A 131 -12.53 -2.86 -1.62
CA LYS A 131 -11.93 -1.65 -2.20
C LYS A 131 -10.83 -1.96 -3.21
N VAL A 132 -9.97 -2.93 -2.88
CA VAL A 132 -8.94 -3.40 -3.81
C VAL A 132 -9.55 -3.99 -5.07
N THR A 133 -10.63 -4.80 -4.96
CA THR A 133 -11.29 -5.31 -6.17
C THR A 133 -11.86 -4.21 -7.06
N LEU A 134 -12.39 -3.12 -6.47
CA LEU A 134 -12.86 -1.95 -7.23
C LEU A 134 -11.71 -1.26 -7.99
N LEU A 135 -10.53 -1.11 -7.38
CA LEU A 135 -9.36 -0.55 -8.05
C LEU A 135 -8.85 -1.46 -9.16
N THR A 136 -8.72 -2.76 -8.86
CA THR A 136 -8.23 -3.77 -9.82
C THR A 136 -9.11 -3.85 -11.07
N ASP A 137 -10.45 -3.76 -10.92
CA ASP A 137 -11.38 -3.73 -12.06
C ASP A 137 -11.14 -2.55 -13.00
N THR A 138 -10.59 -1.46 -12.50
CA THR A 138 -10.26 -0.28 -13.31
C THR A 138 -8.80 -0.22 -13.73
N GLY A 139 -8.03 -1.29 -13.49
CA GLY A 139 -6.63 -1.37 -13.85
C GLY A 139 -5.70 -0.58 -12.93
N ILE A 140 -6.09 -0.35 -11.68
CA ILE A 140 -5.27 0.37 -10.68
C ILE A 140 -4.76 -0.59 -9.61
N VAL A 141 -3.48 -0.46 -9.28
CA VAL A 141 -2.84 -0.97 -8.06
C VAL A 141 -2.56 0.21 -7.16
N HIS A 142 -3.01 0.18 -5.92
CA HIS A 142 -2.69 1.23 -4.94
C HIS A 142 -1.19 1.29 -4.64
N ASN A 143 -0.57 0.14 -4.60
CA ASN A 143 0.87 -0.11 -4.44
C ASN A 143 1.49 0.34 -3.11
N ASP A 144 0.88 1.23 -2.34
CA ASP A 144 1.31 1.64 -0.99
C ASP A 144 0.18 1.43 0.04
N LEU A 145 -0.54 0.32 -0.07
CA LEU A 145 -1.65 0.01 0.82
C LEU A 145 -1.13 -0.55 2.16
N HIS A 146 -1.25 0.27 3.21
CA HIS A 146 -0.95 -0.08 4.60
C HIS A 146 -1.97 0.58 5.53
N MET A 147 -1.97 0.23 6.83
CA MET A 147 -3.01 0.67 7.77
C MET A 147 -3.00 2.19 8.03
N GLY A 148 -1.88 2.89 7.78
CA GLY A 148 -1.79 4.35 7.85
C GLY A 148 -2.45 5.06 6.65
N ASN A 149 -2.57 4.37 5.49
CA ASN A 149 -3.25 4.90 4.30
C ASN A 149 -4.75 4.52 4.25
N VAL A 150 -5.32 4.12 5.39
CA VAL A 150 -6.75 3.83 5.54
C VAL A 150 -7.31 4.66 6.68
N LEU A 151 -8.31 5.48 6.39
CA LEU A 151 -9.02 6.28 7.39
C LEU A 151 -10.30 5.56 7.87
N TYR A 152 -10.51 5.57 9.19
CA TYR A 152 -11.70 5.06 9.85
C TYR A 152 -12.53 6.20 10.41
N THR A 153 -13.80 6.27 10.04
CA THR A 153 -14.74 7.29 10.50
C THR A 153 -15.56 6.83 11.70
N SER A 154 -16.12 7.78 12.46
CA SER A 154 -17.04 7.48 13.56
C SER A 154 -18.31 6.73 13.14
N LYS A 155 -18.66 6.76 11.86
CA LYS A 155 -19.76 5.97 11.28
C LYS A 155 -19.36 4.52 10.95
N GLY A 156 -18.11 4.14 11.19
CA GLY A 156 -17.62 2.79 10.92
C GLY A 156 -17.19 2.53 9.48
N ASN A 157 -17.06 3.55 8.64
CA ASN A 157 -16.63 3.42 7.24
C ASN A 157 -15.12 3.56 7.12
N LEU A 158 -14.53 2.78 6.21
CA LEU A 158 -13.13 2.91 5.81
C LEU A 158 -13.01 3.70 4.51
N PHE A 159 -11.92 4.48 4.40
CA PHE A 159 -11.56 5.19 3.17
C PHE A 159 -10.07 5.00 2.91
N VAL A 160 -9.72 4.55 1.71
CA VAL A 160 -8.33 4.46 1.27
C VAL A 160 -7.91 5.82 0.73
N ILE A 161 -6.69 6.24 1.08
CA ILE A 161 -6.09 7.54 0.76
C ILE A 161 -4.68 7.36 0.20
N ASP A 162 -4.12 8.43 -0.34
CA ASP A 162 -2.72 8.55 -0.78
C ASP A 162 -2.36 7.63 -1.96
N PHE A 163 -2.72 8.10 -3.16
CA PHE A 163 -2.50 7.39 -4.43
C PHE A 163 -1.17 7.77 -5.12
N GLY A 164 -0.24 8.41 -4.40
CA GLY A 164 1.01 8.91 -4.98
C GLY A 164 1.94 7.84 -5.53
N LEU A 165 1.88 6.61 -5.02
CA LEU A 165 2.65 5.46 -5.50
C LEU A 165 1.84 4.46 -6.33
N SER A 166 0.61 4.81 -6.68
CA SER A 166 -0.27 3.91 -7.42
C SER A 166 0.21 3.67 -8.84
N ILE A 167 -0.15 2.50 -9.35
CA ILE A 167 0.24 2.04 -10.69
C ILE A 167 -1.02 1.87 -11.52
N LYS A 168 -1.03 2.46 -12.72
CA LYS A 168 -1.97 2.08 -13.77
C LYS A 168 -1.38 0.90 -14.54
N ALA A 169 -2.09 -0.21 -14.62
CA ALA A 169 -1.62 -1.45 -15.22
C ALA A 169 -1.24 -1.28 -16.70
N ASP A 170 -1.91 -0.38 -17.42
CA ASP A 170 -1.60 -0.05 -18.83
C ASP A 170 -0.23 0.63 -19.02
N LEU A 171 0.38 1.15 -17.93
CA LEU A 171 1.72 1.72 -17.90
C LEU A 171 2.81 0.68 -17.58
N LEU A 172 2.45 -0.54 -17.17
CA LEU A 172 3.39 -1.66 -16.94
C LEU A 172 3.83 -2.27 -18.27
N LYS A 173 4.53 -1.47 -19.07
CA LYS A 173 5.11 -1.86 -20.37
C LYS A 173 6.62 -1.81 -20.27
N VAL A 174 7.28 -2.81 -20.85
CA VAL A 174 8.75 -2.95 -20.77
C VAL A 174 9.53 -1.82 -21.40
N ASP A 175 8.92 -1.10 -22.33
CA ASP A 175 9.47 0.08 -23.03
C ASP A 175 9.19 1.42 -22.30
N ASN A 176 8.34 1.42 -21.28
CA ASN A 176 8.03 2.61 -20.48
C ASN A 176 9.07 2.82 -19.35
N THR A 177 10.33 2.94 -19.73
CA THR A 177 11.48 2.95 -18.81
C THR A 177 11.42 4.05 -17.77
N ASP A 178 10.97 5.25 -18.13
CA ASP A 178 10.89 6.40 -17.20
C ASP A 178 9.90 6.10 -16.07
N PHE A 179 8.71 5.62 -16.40
CA PHE A 179 7.72 5.24 -15.41
C PHE A 179 8.21 4.09 -14.52
N LEU A 180 8.80 3.05 -15.13
CA LEU A 180 9.29 1.89 -14.38
C LEU A 180 10.40 2.26 -13.41
N ASN A 181 11.32 3.14 -13.80
CA ASN A 181 12.41 3.61 -12.94
C ASN A 181 11.89 4.44 -11.75
N GLU A 182 10.84 5.22 -11.94
CA GLU A 182 10.24 6.01 -10.87
C GLU A 182 9.49 5.13 -9.85
N ILE A 183 8.76 4.10 -10.29
CA ILE A 183 7.98 3.22 -9.40
C ILE A 183 8.86 2.13 -8.76
N PHE A 184 9.74 1.49 -9.52
CA PHE A 184 10.56 0.37 -9.07
C PHE A 184 12.02 0.76 -8.80
N HIS A 185 12.25 1.96 -8.27
CA HIS A 185 13.58 2.60 -8.14
C HIS A 185 14.52 1.94 -7.13
N SER A 186 14.08 0.96 -6.34
CA SER A 186 14.92 0.35 -5.29
C SER A 186 14.73 -1.15 -5.17
N TYR A 187 15.83 -1.90 -5.30
CA TYR A 187 15.87 -3.31 -4.96
C TYR A 187 16.05 -3.48 -3.45
N THR A 188 15.01 -3.98 -2.78
CA THR A 188 14.95 -4.14 -1.31
C THR A 188 14.29 -5.48 -0.97
N PRO A 189 14.97 -6.64 -1.20
CA PRO A 189 14.36 -7.98 -1.10
C PRO A 189 13.89 -8.36 0.31
N ASN A 190 14.37 -7.66 1.34
CA ASN A 190 13.95 -7.83 2.73
C ASN A 190 12.75 -6.94 3.14
N TRP A 191 12.12 -6.23 2.21
CA TRP A 191 10.91 -5.47 2.48
C TRP A 191 9.68 -6.40 2.48
N LYS A 192 9.32 -6.91 3.63
CA LYS A 192 8.32 -7.97 3.82
C LYS A 192 6.91 -7.67 3.27
N TRP A 193 6.55 -6.41 3.03
CA TRP A 193 5.21 -6.03 2.60
C TRP A 193 4.95 -6.20 1.10
N TRP A 194 6.00 -6.34 0.30
CA TRP A 194 5.86 -6.62 -1.13
C TRP A 194 5.84 -8.12 -1.43
N PRO A 195 5.12 -8.59 -2.47
CA PRO A 195 5.21 -9.96 -2.93
C PRO A 195 6.56 -10.24 -3.62
N LEU A 196 6.95 -11.52 -3.65
CA LEU A 196 8.25 -11.94 -4.16
C LEU A 196 8.50 -11.46 -5.60
N GLU A 197 7.51 -11.57 -6.49
CA GLU A 197 7.65 -11.12 -7.88
C GLU A 197 7.93 -9.61 -8.00
N TYR A 198 7.47 -8.81 -7.07
CA TYR A 198 7.80 -7.39 -7.02
C TYR A 198 9.30 -7.16 -6.75
N HIS A 199 9.90 -7.95 -5.87
CA HIS A 199 11.34 -7.92 -5.63
C HIS A 199 12.13 -8.38 -6.85
N LEU A 200 11.63 -9.38 -7.58
CA LEU A 200 12.23 -9.81 -8.84
C LEU A 200 12.16 -8.72 -9.91
N ILE A 201 11.05 -7.97 -10.01
CA ILE A 201 10.93 -6.79 -10.89
C ILE A 201 11.99 -5.76 -10.54
N THR A 202 12.08 -5.39 -9.26
CA THR A 202 13.05 -4.37 -8.81
C THR A 202 14.49 -4.83 -9.03
N TYR A 203 14.80 -6.13 -8.89
CA TYR A 203 16.09 -6.70 -9.25
C TYR A 203 16.38 -6.54 -10.76
N VAL A 204 15.45 -6.98 -11.60
CA VAL A 204 15.63 -6.95 -13.08
C VAL A 204 15.84 -5.52 -13.59
N LEU A 205 15.15 -4.54 -12.99
CA LEU A 205 15.27 -3.14 -13.40
C LEU A 205 16.57 -2.49 -12.91
N ASN A 206 16.95 -2.71 -11.64
CA ASN A 206 18.02 -1.95 -10.99
C ASN A 206 19.38 -2.66 -10.98
N VAL A 207 19.40 -4.00 -11.11
CA VAL A 207 20.64 -4.80 -11.04
C VAL A 207 20.94 -5.46 -12.39
N GLY A 208 19.99 -6.19 -12.96
CA GLY A 208 20.19 -6.86 -14.24
C GLY A 208 19.24 -8.06 -14.43
N PRO A 209 19.34 -8.76 -15.57
CA PRO A 209 18.54 -9.95 -15.81
C PRO A 209 18.71 -11.00 -14.71
N LEU A 210 17.64 -11.76 -14.43
CA LEU A 210 17.68 -12.83 -13.43
C LEU A 210 18.68 -13.93 -13.84
N SER A 211 19.58 -14.26 -12.93
CA SER A 211 20.41 -15.47 -12.95
C SER A 211 19.91 -16.49 -11.92
N GLU A 212 20.47 -17.71 -11.92
CA GLU A 212 20.13 -18.72 -10.90
C GLU A 212 20.52 -18.24 -9.49
N GLU A 213 21.70 -17.60 -9.36
CA GLU A 213 22.16 -17.04 -8.08
C GLU A 213 21.27 -15.88 -7.63
N ALA A 214 20.93 -14.97 -8.53
CA ALA A 214 20.08 -13.82 -8.23
C ALA A 214 18.69 -14.25 -7.77
N LEU A 215 18.09 -15.23 -8.46
CA LEU A 215 16.79 -15.79 -8.09
C LEU A 215 16.83 -16.40 -6.68
N LYS A 216 17.80 -17.28 -6.42
CA LYS A 216 17.97 -17.93 -5.11
C LYS A 216 18.20 -16.91 -4.01
N SER A 217 19.13 -15.99 -4.19
CA SER A 217 19.44 -14.95 -3.20
C SER A 217 18.23 -14.05 -2.90
N THR A 218 17.47 -13.65 -3.93
CA THR A 218 16.25 -12.84 -3.72
C THR A 218 15.20 -13.61 -2.92
N ILE A 219 14.96 -14.90 -3.24
CA ILE A 219 14.02 -15.74 -2.50
C ILE A 219 14.48 -15.93 -1.06
N GLU A 220 15.77 -16.20 -0.82
CA GLU A 220 16.31 -16.37 0.53
C GLU A 220 16.18 -15.10 1.38
N GLU A 221 16.54 -13.94 0.86
CA GLU A 221 16.39 -12.67 1.58
C GLU A 221 14.92 -12.33 1.86
N TYR A 222 14.05 -12.59 0.90
CA TYR A 222 12.61 -12.44 1.10
C TYR A 222 12.10 -13.37 2.21
N LEU A 223 12.44 -14.67 2.17
CA LEU A 223 12.02 -15.64 3.18
C LEU A 223 12.61 -15.36 4.56
N LYS A 224 13.84 -14.81 4.65
CA LYS A 224 14.39 -14.32 5.93
C LYS A 224 13.49 -13.23 6.53
N SER A 225 12.98 -12.30 5.72
CA SER A 225 12.07 -11.25 6.18
C SER A 225 10.71 -11.76 6.64
N MET A 226 10.25 -12.88 6.07
CA MET A 226 8.98 -13.54 6.37
C MET A 226 9.12 -14.70 7.37
N HIS A 227 10.36 -15.04 7.78
CA HIS A 227 10.65 -16.25 8.54
C HIS A 227 9.82 -16.38 9.80
N TYR A 228 9.79 -15.34 10.63
CA TYR A 228 9.05 -15.35 11.89
C TYR A 228 7.55 -15.60 11.66
N LEU A 229 6.96 -14.88 10.71
CA LEU A 229 5.55 -15.00 10.37
C LEU A 229 5.20 -16.40 9.86
N PHE A 230 5.90 -16.87 8.84
CA PHE A 230 5.59 -18.15 8.21
C PHE A 230 5.87 -19.34 9.12
N LYS A 231 6.97 -19.30 9.88
CA LYS A 231 7.29 -20.34 10.85
C LYS A 231 6.25 -20.42 11.97
N SER A 232 5.85 -19.29 12.54
CA SER A 232 4.91 -19.27 13.68
C SER A 232 3.49 -19.66 13.29
N VAL A 233 3.05 -19.30 12.08
CA VAL A 233 1.69 -19.59 11.61
C VAL A 233 1.57 -20.97 10.97
N TYR A 234 2.61 -21.45 10.26
CA TYR A 234 2.54 -22.64 9.40
C TYR A 234 3.59 -23.70 9.69
N GLY A 235 4.58 -23.42 10.52
CA GLY A 235 5.69 -24.31 10.82
C GLY A 235 6.86 -24.24 9.82
N LEU A 236 7.96 -24.96 10.16
CA LEU A 236 9.22 -24.90 9.37
C LEU A 236 9.08 -25.43 7.95
N GLY A 237 8.35 -26.55 7.76
CA GLY A 237 8.18 -27.14 6.41
C GLY A 237 7.48 -26.25 5.40
N PHE A 238 6.78 -25.22 5.87
CA PHE A 238 6.15 -24.22 4.96
C PHE A 238 7.17 -23.38 4.22
N LEU A 239 8.27 -22.97 4.88
CA LEU A 239 9.33 -22.17 4.24
C LEU A 239 9.98 -22.92 3.09
N ASP A 240 10.30 -24.20 3.29
CA ASP A 240 10.91 -25.05 2.26
C ASP A 240 9.94 -25.27 1.08
N ALA A 241 8.66 -25.49 1.38
CA ALA A 241 7.63 -25.63 0.36
C ALA A 241 7.47 -24.32 -0.43
N TYR A 242 7.43 -23.15 0.25
CA TYR A 242 7.34 -21.85 -0.39
C TYR A 242 8.53 -21.61 -1.33
N GLN A 243 9.77 -21.87 -0.85
CA GLN A 243 10.98 -21.76 -1.65
C GLN A 243 10.94 -22.66 -2.89
N SER A 244 10.55 -23.92 -2.71
CA SER A 244 10.48 -24.89 -3.81
C SER A 244 9.46 -24.47 -4.87
N ILE A 245 8.28 -23.98 -4.47
CA ILE A 245 7.26 -23.47 -5.38
C ILE A 245 7.79 -22.23 -6.10
N ALA A 246 8.35 -21.25 -5.38
CA ALA A 246 8.90 -20.03 -5.98
C ALA A 246 9.98 -20.36 -7.03
N LEU A 247 10.91 -21.24 -6.72
CA LEU A 247 11.93 -21.70 -7.67
C LEU A 247 11.29 -22.38 -8.90
N SER A 248 10.27 -23.22 -8.72
CA SER A 248 9.61 -23.88 -9.85
C SER A 248 8.90 -22.90 -10.79
N VAL A 249 8.33 -21.82 -10.27
CA VAL A 249 7.61 -20.80 -11.05
C VAL A 249 8.57 -19.86 -11.79
N PHE A 250 9.62 -19.38 -11.13
CA PHE A 250 10.47 -18.31 -11.67
C PHE A 250 11.71 -18.79 -12.40
N ARG A 251 12.26 -19.98 -12.07
CA ARG A 251 13.47 -20.55 -12.71
C ARG A 251 13.36 -20.69 -14.24
N PRO A 252 12.23 -21.10 -14.84
CA PRO A 252 12.11 -21.17 -16.30
C PRO A 252 12.36 -19.83 -17.01
N TRP A 253 12.19 -18.71 -16.31
CA TRP A 253 12.32 -17.37 -16.87
C TRP A 253 13.76 -16.84 -16.86
N ILE A 254 14.70 -17.48 -16.18
CA ILE A 254 16.13 -17.10 -16.14
C ILE A 254 16.75 -17.10 -17.55
N LYS A 255 16.30 -18.05 -18.43
CA LYS A 255 16.79 -18.17 -19.79
C LYS A 255 16.14 -17.18 -20.77
N LYS A 256 15.23 -16.36 -20.30
CA LYS A 256 14.50 -15.37 -21.09
C LYS A 256 15.20 -14.02 -21.09
N THR A 257 14.93 -13.22 -22.11
CA THR A 257 15.44 -11.84 -22.17
C THR A 257 14.85 -10.96 -21.06
N LYS A 258 15.54 -9.87 -20.71
CA LYS A 258 15.03 -8.90 -19.72
C LYS A 258 13.60 -8.43 -20.01
N PRO A 259 13.19 -8.07 -21.24
CA PRO A 259 11.82 -7.73 -21.57
C PRO A 259 10.82 -8.86 -21.30
N GLU A 260 11.16 -10.10 -21.65
CA GLU A 260 10.29 -11.25 -21.40
C GLU A 260 10.14 -11.53 -19.90
N GLN A 261 11.22 -11.42 -19.11
CA GLN A 261 11.17 -11.54 -17.65
C GLN A 261 10.23 -10.51 -17.04
N LEU A 262 10.36 -9.23 -17.42
CA LEU A 262 9.51 -8.15 -16.93
C LEU A 262 8.05 -8.34 -17.34
N ALA A 263 7.77 -8.68 -18.60
CA ALA A 263 6.41 -8.91 -19.08
C ALA A 263 5.70 -10.02 -18.29
N PHE A 264 6.41 -11.13 -18.00
CA PHE A 264 5.90 -12.20 -17.15
C PHE A 264 5.61 -11.70 -15.72
N LEU A 265 6.57 -11.03 -15.09
CA LEU A 265 6.42 -10.57 -13.72
C LEU A 265 5.31 -9.52 -13.58
N PHE A 266 5.16 -8.63 -14.56
CA PHE A 266 4.08 -7.64 -14.60
C PHE A 266 2.69 -8.28 -14.73
N SER A 267 2.57 -9.48 -15.32
CA SER A 267 1.28 -10.14 -15.49
C SER A 267 0.54 -10.40 -14.17
N PHE A 268 1.22 -10.38 -13.04
CA PHE A 268 0.67 -10.63 -11.71
C PHE A 268 0.20 -9.37 -10.95
N TRP A 269 0.25 -8.20 -11.57
CA TRP A 269 -0.07 -6.90 -10.96
C TRP A 269 -1.39 -6.89 -10.18
N SER A 270 -2.41 -7.58 -10.68
CA SER A 270 -3.75 -7.61 -10.10
C SER A 270 -3.82 -8.25 -8.71
N THR A 271 -2.76 -8.94 -8.29
CA THR A 271 -2.69 -9.62 -6.98
C THR A 271 -1.90 -8.83 -5.93
N TRP A 272 -1.21 -7.75 -6.29
CA TRP A 272 -0.24 -7.10 -5.40
C TRP A 272 -0.88 -6.45 -4.17
N ASP A 273 -1.98 -5.71 -4.34
CA ASP A 273 -2.66 -5.09 -3.20
C ASP A 273 -3.37 -6.11 -2.31
N SER A 274 -3.99 -7.14 -2.89
CA SER A 274 -4.59 -8.22 -2.10
C SER A 274 -3.54 -9.00 -1.31
N TYR A 275 -2.34 -9.21 -1.87
CA TYR A 275 -1.18 -9.76 -1.16
C TYR A 275 -0.81 -8.90 0.05
N LYS A 276 -0.70 -7.57 -0.11
CA LYS A 276 -0.38 -6.65 1.00
C LYS A 276 -1.40 -6.70 2.11
N ILE A 277 -2.69 -6.68 1.77
CA ILE A 277 -3.78 -6.84 2.76
C ILE A 277 -3.59 -8.16 3.52
N ALA A 278 -3.43 -9.27 2.81
CA ALA A 278 -3.27 -10.57 3.44
C ALA A 278 -2.06 -10.61 4.39
N ASN A 279 -0.95 -10.02 3.98
CA ASN A 279 0.27 -9.96 4.77
C ASN A 279 0.05 -9.18 6.09
N HIS A 280 -0.55 -7.97 6.02
CA HIS A 280 -0.88 -7.21 7.23
C HIS A 280 -1.81 -7.97 8.17
N PHE A 281 -2.86 -8.59 7.64
CA PHE A 281 -3.82 -9.32 8.47
C PHE A 281 -3.28 -10.65 8.98
N LEU A 282 -2.34 -11.31 8.28
CA LEU A 282 -1.68 -12.50 8.77
C LEU A 282 -0.73 -12.19 9.94
N HIS A 283 -0.03 -11.04 9.89
CA HIS A 283 0.75 -10.55 11.03
C HIS A 283 -0.14 -10.33 12.26
N MET A 284 -1.28 -9.65 12.10
CA MET A 284 -2.25 -9.45 13.19
C MET A 284 -2.81 -10.78 13.70
N TYR A 285 -3.08 -11.74 12.80
CA TYR A 285 -3.55 -13.07 13.14
C TYR A 285 -2.55 -13.79 14.05
N GLN A 286 -1.27 -13.75 13.69
CA GLN A 286 -0.19 -14.38 14.43
C GLN A 286 0.04 -13.71 15.80
N GLU A 287 0.10 -12.36 15.83
CA GLU A 287 0.32 -11.61 17.08
C GLU A 287 -0.74 -11.83 18.15
N GLN A 288 -1.95 -12.19 17.74
CA GLN A 288 -3.10 -12.33 18.65
C GLN A 288 -3.47 -13.80 18.92
N ASP A 289 -2.68 -14.75 18.41
CA ASP A 289 -2.94 -16.20 18.55
C ASP A 289 -4.41 -16.55 18.22
N MET A 290 -4.87 -16.07 17.07
CA MET A 290 -6.26 -16.27 16.65
C MET A 290 -6.49 -17.70 16.18
N ASP A 291 -7.62 -18.30 16.59
CA ASP A 291 -8.05 -19.61 16.11
C ASP A 291 -9.25 -19.48 15.13
N VAL A 292 -8.94 -19.11 13.90
CA VAL A 292 -9.91 -19.02 12.79
C VAL A 292 -9.29 -19.66 11.54
N PRO A 293 -9.20 -21.01 11.49
CA PRO A 293 -8.46 -21.73 10.45
C PRO A 293 -8.92 -21.40 9.02
N ILE A 294 -10.22 -21.21 8.81
CA ILE A 294 -10.76 -20.87 7.50
C ILE A 294 -10.21 -19.51 7.00
N TRP A 295 -10.13 -18.50 7.86
CA TRP A 295 -9.56 -17.20 7.48
C TRP A 295 -8.06 -17.32 7.26
N LYS A 296 -7.34 -18.01 8.13
CA LYS A 296 -5.90 -18.29 7.97
C LYS A 296 -5.59 -18.90 6.60
N ASN A 297 -6.36 -19.92 6.18
CA ASN A 297 -6.16 -20.58 4.91
C ASN A 297 -6.41 -19.64 3.70
N HIS A 298 -7.37 -18.72 3.82
CA HIS A 298 -7.59 -17.71 2.77
C HIS A 298 -6.45 -16.68 2.71
N LEU A 299 -5.96 -16.22 3.87
CA LEU A 299 -4.77 -15.36 3.93
C LEU A 299 -3.56 -16.04 3.29
N LEU A 300 -3.33 -17.32 3.62
CA LEU A 300 -2.25 -18.12 3.02
C LEU A 300 -2.39 -18.22 1.50
N ARG A 301 -3.60 -18.47 0.99
CA ARG A 301 -3.84 -18.51 -0.46
C ARG A 301 -3.53 -17.17 -1.13
N MET A 302 -3.87 -16.04 -0.49
CA MET A 302 -3.54 -14.70 -1.00
C MET A 302 -2.03 -14.43 -0.99
N LEU A 303 -1.26 -15.10 -0.12
CA LEU A 303 0.20 -15.02 -0.02
C LEU A 303 0.93 -16.12 -0.80
N HIS A 304 0.25 -16.88 -1.65
CA HIS A 304 0.84 -18.04 -2.34
C HIS A 304 2.09 -17.67 -3.12
N ALA A 305 3.13 -18.53 -3.05
CA ALA A 305 4.42 -18.34 -3.71
C ALA A 305 4.32 -18.29 -5.25
N ASP A 306 3.39 -19.07 -5.81
CA ASP A 306 2.97 -18.95 -7.21
C ASP A 306 1.85 -17.90 -7.32
N PRO A 307 2.11 -16.72 -7.90
CA PRO A 307 1.12 -15.66 -8.00
C PRO A 307 -0.13 -16.06 -8.80
N SER A 308 -0.01 -17.02 -9.73
CA SER A 308 -1.14 -17.52 -10.51
C SER A 308 -2.16 -18.34 -9.71
N LYS A 309 -1.77 -18.77 -8.49
CA LYS A 309 -2.63 -19.52 -7.55
C LYS A 309 -3.32 -18.63 -6.52
N ARG A 310 -2.98 -17.35 -6.48
CA ARG A 310 -3.67 -16.38 -5.63
C ARG A 310 -5.11 -16.18 -6.10
N PRO A 311 -6.04 -15.78 -5.21
CA PRO A 311 -7.42 -15.58 -5.60
C PRO A 311 -7.57 -14.53 -6.71
N THR A 312 -8.41 -14.83 -7.69
CA THR A 312 -8.88 -13.86 -8.67
C THR A 312 -9.81 -12.82 -8.03
N VAL A 313 -10.08 -11.71 -8.71
CA VAL A 313 -11.03 -10.69 -8.26
C VAL A 313 -12.41 -11.29 -7.97
N ALA A 314 -12.88 -12.23 -8.80
CA ALA A 314 -14.16 -12.92 -8.60
C ALA A 314 -14.18 -13.76 -7.32
N GLU A 315 -13.10 -14.51 -7.05
CA GLU A 315 -12.96 -15.31 -5.83
C GLU A 315 -12.83 -14.43 -4.58
N LEU A 316 -12.11 -13.30 -4.66
CA LEU A 316 -12.02 -12.32 -3.56
C LEU A 316 -13.40 -11.78 -3.16
N ARG A 317 -14.28 -11.52 -4.12
CA ARG A 317 -15.65 -11.06 -3.85
C ARG A 317 -16.50 -12.11 -3.13
N GLN A 318 -16.28 -13.39 -3.42
CA GLN A 318 -17.02 -14.51 -2.79
C GLN A 318 -16.46 -14.89 -1.40
N MET A 319 -15.21 -14.55 -1.13
CA MET A 319 -14.47 -14.97 0.08
C MET A 319 -15.22 -14.63 1.38
N LYS A 320 -15.85 -13.46 1.46
CA LYS A 320 -16.57 -13.00 2.64
C LYS A 320 -17.63 -13.99 3.12
N GLU A 321 -18.46 -14.48 2.22
CA GLU A 321 -19.55 -15.40 2.57
C GLU A 321 -19.00 -16.74 3.07
N VAL A 322 -17.94 -17.24 2.41
CA VAL A 322 -17.29 -18.50 2.79
C VAL A 322 -16.69 -18.40 4.19
N ILE A 323 -15.96 -17.32 4.48
CA ILE A 323 -15.31 -17.15 5.79
C ILE A 323 -16.37 -16.97 6.88
N LEU A 324 -17.34 -16.05 6.71
CA LEU A 324 -18.32 -15.74 7.76
C LEU A 324 -19.22 -16.92 8.13
N LYS A 325 -19.52 -17.82 7.19
CA LYS A 325 -20.28 -19.06 7.48
C LYS A 325 -19.52 -20.03 8.40
N ASN A 326 -18.20 -19.95 8.42
CA ASN A 326 -17.33 -20.93 9.10
C ASN A 326 -16.57 -20.35 10.30
N VAL A 327 -16.76 -19.08 10.64
CA VAL A 327 -16.17 -18.48 11.86
C VAL A 327 -17.06 -18.82 13.04
N PRO A 328 -16.51 -19.46 14.10
CA PRO A 328 -17.27 -19.75 15.32
C PRO A 328 -17.79 -18.46 15.97
N LEU A 329 -19.06 -18.46 16.40
CA LEU A 329 -19.67 -17.29 17.06
C LEU A 329 -18.89 -16.84 18.31
N SER A 330 -18.31 -17.78 19.05
CA SER A 330 -17.47 -17.52 20.21
C SER A 330 -16.21 -16.70 19.88
N ALA A 331 -15.64 -16.88 18.70
CA ALA A 331 -14.45 -16.17 18.26
C ALA A 331 -14.70 -14.66 18.00
N TYR A 332 -15.93 -14.29 17.63
CA TYR A 332 -16.24 -12.88 17.28
C TYR A 332 -15.99 -11.87 18.41
N SER A 333 -16.05 -12.33 19.68
CA SER A 333 -15.83 -11.46 20.85
C SER A 333 -14.35 -11.28 21.21
N GLN A 334 -13.44 -12.07 20.64
CA GLN A 334 -12.00 -11.98 20.90
C GLN A 334 -11.50 -10.55 20.67
N LYS A 335 -10.76 -10.01 21.63
CA LYS A 335 -10.11 -8.71 21.52
C LYS A 335 -8.82 -8.82 20.71
N VAL A 336 -8.61 -7.89 19.81
CA VAL A 336 -7.44 -7.79 18.93
C VAL A 336 -6.81 -6.42 19.09
N ARG A 337 -5.48 -6.36 19.20
CA ARG A 337 -4.72 -5.12 19.31
C ARG A 337 -3.41 -5.28 18.52
N LEU A 338 -2.97 -4.24 17.80
CA LEU A 338 -1.67 -4.25 17.14
C LEU A 338 -0.53 -4.26 18.17
N SER A 339 0.49 -5.05 17.87
CA SER A 339 1.78 -4.94 18.55
C SER A 339 2.57 -3.74 18.00
N ALA A 340 3.28 -3.07 18.90
CA ALA A 340 4.21 -2.00 18.51
C ALA A 340 5.43 -2.51 17.73
N GLN A 341 5.66 -3.83 17.69
CA GLN A 341 6.84 -4.44 17.06
C GLN A 341 6.73 -4.51 15.54
N ASP A 342 5.50 -4.61 14.99
CA ASP A 342 5.28 -4.67 13.55
C ASP A 342 4.83 -3.32 12.99
N ASN A 343 5.60 -2.80 12.03
CA ASN A 343 5.35 -1.49 11.46
C ASN A 343 4.28 -1.56 10.36
N HIS A 344 3.02 -1.74 10.75
CA HIS A 344 1.86 -1.76 9.84
C HIS A 344 1.53 -0.40 9.19
N ARG A 345 2.29 0.62 9.53
CA ARG A 345 2.17 1.99 9.03
C ARG A 345 3.28 2.36 8.05
N ALA A 346 4.31 1.53 7.94
CA ALA A 346 5.48 1.86 7.14
C ALA A 346 5.17 1.90 5.64
N SER A 347 5.47 3.03 5.03
CA SER A 347 5.67 3.13 3.60
C SER A 347 7.11 2.75 3.23
N ILE A 348 7.31 2.13 2.09
CA ILE A 348 8.66 1.83 1.57
C ILE A 348 9.48 3.11 1.37
N LEU A 349 8.82 4.20 1.02
CA LEU A 349 9.49 5.48 0.80
C LEU A 349 10.01 6.13 2.08
N ASP A 350 9.38 5.88 3.23
CA ASP A 350 9.92 6.32 4.52
C ASP A 350 11.29 5.68 4.76
N ILE A 351 11.43 4.39 4.43
CA ILE A 351 12.68 3.65 4.57
C ILE A 351 13.72 4.10 3.56
N ILE A 352 13.33 4.32 2.30
CA ILE A 352 14.26 4.79 1.27
C ILE A 352 14.75 6.20 1.61
N THR A 353 13.85 7.09 2.03
CA THR A 353 14.18 8.44 2.47
C THR A 353 15.14 8.43 3.67
N GLU A 354 14.90 7.54 4.64
CA GLU A 354 15.77 7.37 5.80
C GLU A 354 17.16 6.85 5.40
N LYS A 355 17.25 5.85 4.50
CA LYS A 355 18.52 5.34 3.96
C LYS A 355 19.30 6.43 3.23
N LEU A 356 18.65 7.20 2.36
CA LEU A 356 19.31 8.30 1.62
C LEU A 356 19.79 9.42 2.53
N ASN A 357 19.12 9.67 3.65
CA ASN A 357 19.54 10.65 4.64
C ASN A 357 20.72 10.19 5.52
N ARG A 358 20.93 8.86 5.67
CA ARG A 358 22.09 8.29 6.40
C ARG A 358 23.39 8.24 5.60
N VAL A 359 23.29 8.35 4.27
CA VAL A 359 24.44 8.31 3.35
C VAL A 359 25.00 9.72 3.07
N LYS A 360 24.37 10.76 3.60
CA LYS A 360 24.86 12.16 3.59
C LYS A 360 25.46 12.52 4.93
#